data_fa37364380d91689b3bdf5bac3b2f266
#
_entry.id   fa37364380d91689b3bdf5bac3b2f266
#
_cell.length_a   1.000
_cell.length_b   1.000
_cell.length_c   1.000
_cell.angle_alpha   90.00
_cell.angle_beta   90.00
_cell.angle_gamma   90.00
#
_symmetry.space_group_name_H-M   'P 1'
#
loop_
_entity.id
_entity.type
_entity.pdbx_description
1 polymer ?
#
loop_
_entity_poly.entity_id
_entity_poly.type
_entity_poly.pdbx_seq_one_letter_code
_entity_poly.pdbx_strand_id
1 'polypeptide(L)'
;VSGEESMEQLKMRADRLGRPADNVFILCETSLENILTHAKEMKPDMMIVDSIQTISTAEMESTAGSVGQVRECAARLLRYAKETGVPVILVGHINKDGMLAGPKVLEHIVDTVLQFEGDRQNLYRLLRPVKNRFGSTNEIGIYEMEAKGLREVKNPGEMLLSQNRTEGTSGIAIGVTLEGTRPFLVEVQALVSSAAYGTPQRSVTGADPKRLNMLLAVLEKRARFKLIQKDVFLNIAGGLKVSDPALDAAIVSAVMSSNLDMALPEGAVVVGEVGLSGEIRTVSRLDQRVAEAEKLGFKTIYIPRSNLKGSDRSRFSIEIVEVGSVGDLLRNLFSPS
;
A
#
# COMPACT_ATOMS: atom_id res chain seq x y z
N VAL A 1 -8.31 -15.85 22.76
CA VAL A 1 -9.76 -16.18 22.78
C VAL A 1 -10.21 -16.35 21.35
N SER A 2 -10.91 -17.46 21.05
CA SER A 2 -11.51 -17.70 19.75
C SER A 2 -13.01 -17.83 19.89
N GLY A 3 -13.75 -17.05 19.14
CA GLY A 3 -15.21 -17.16 19.04
C GLY A 3 -15.69 -17.78 17.73
N GLU A 4 -14.76 -18.07 16.79
CA GLU A 4 -15.11 -18.59 15.46
C GLU A 4 -14.59 -20.00 15.20
N GLU A 5 -13.38 -20.30 15.63
CA GLU A 5 -12.71 -21.56 15.35
C GLU A 5 -12.71 -22.49 16.56
N SER A 6 -12.86 -23.80 16.30
CA SER A 6 -12.74 -24.81 17.34
C SER A 6 -11.28 -25.01 17.76
N MET A 7 -11.10 -25.66 18.91
CA MET A 7 -9.76 -25.97 19.45
C MET A 7 -8.95 -26.86 18.49
N GLU A 8 -9.61 -27.84 17.82
CA GLU A 8 -8.98 -28.71 16.85
C GLU A 8 -8.51 -27.96 15.61
N GLN A 9 -9.31 -26.99 15.11
CA GLN A 9 -8.95 -26.17 13.95
C GLN A 9 -7.75 -25.28 14.27
N LEU A 10 -7.74 -24.65 15.45
CA LEU A 10 -6.62 -23.83 15.89
C LEU A 10 -5.35 -24.65 16.08
N LYS A 11 -5.47 -25.88 16.64
CA LYS A 11 -4.34 -26.79 16.78
C LYS A 11 -3.76 -27.20 15.43
N MET A 12 -4.59 -27.62 14.46
CA MET A 12 -4.13 -27.93 13.10
C MET A 12 -3.41 -26.76 12.44
N ARG A 13 -3.88 -25.54 12.68
CA ARG A 13 -3.26 -24.31 12.15
C ARG A 13 -1.90 -24.05 12.83
N ALA A 14 -1.82 -24.20 14.15
CA ALA A 14 -0.58 -24.04 14.91
C ALA A 14 0.48 -25.08 14.47
N ASP A 15 0.09 -26.32 14.30
CA ASP A 15 0.97 -27.42 13.84
C ASP A 15 1.54 -27.10 12.43
N ARG A 16 0.72 -26.55 11.52
CA ARG A 16 1.16 -26.14 10.20
C ARG A 16 2.21 -25.03 10.23
N LEU A 17 2.09 -24.09 11.18
CA LEU A 17 3.05 -22.99 11.38
C LEU A 17 4.37 -23.48 12.00
N GLY A 18 4.42 -24.70 12.53
CA GLY A 18 5.65 -25.36 13.01
C GLY A 18 6.27 -24.75 14.26
N ARG A 19 5.51 -23.97 15.04
CA ARG A 19 5.96 -23.36 16.29
C ARG A 19 4.89 -23.49 17.38
N PRO A 20 4.75 -24.65 18.04
CA PRO A 20 4.01 -24.70 19.28
C PRO A 20 4.75 -23.81 20.28
N ALA A 21 4.07 -22.82 20.84
CA ALA A 21 4.62 -21.99 21.91
C ALA A 21 4.02 -22.46 23.24
N ASP A 22 4.85 -22.90 24.16
CA ASP A 22 4.45 -23.43 25.47
C ASP A 22 3.70 -22.40 26.34
N ASN A 23 3.80 -21.12 25.98
CA ASN A 23 3.18 -20.00 26.70
C ASN A 23 1.94 -19.44 25.97
N VAL A 24 1.39 -20.15 24.99
CA VAL A 24 0.15 -19.76 24.29
C VAL A 24 -1.00 -20.64 24.74
N PHE A 25 -2.00 -20.01 25.35
CA PHE A 25 -3.23 -20.66 25.83
C PHE A 25 -4.38 -20.30 24.92
N ILE A 26 -5.26 -21.25 24.65
CA ILE A 26 -6.42 -21.09 23.78
C ILE A 26 -7.68 -21.23 24.63
N LEU A 27 -8.56 -20.24 24.55
CA LEU A 27 -9.90 -20.27 25.15
C LEU A 27 -10.94 -20.12 24.02
N CYS A 28 -11.75 -21.17 23.80
CA CYS A 28 -12.88 -21.12 22.89
C CYS A 28 -14.13 -20.72 23.66
N GLU A 29 -14.45 -19.42 23.66
CA GLU A 29 -15.54 -18.83 24.44
C GLU A 29 -16.08 -17.58 23.74
N THR A 30 -17.39 -17.35 23.85
CA THR A 30 -18.08 -16.18 23.29
C THR A 30 -18.73 -15.28 24.35
N SER A 31 -18.89 -15.75 25.60
CA SER A 31 -19.36 -14.93 26.71
C SER A 31 -18.25 -14.03 27.24
N LEU A 32 -18.44 -12.73 27.18
CA LEU A 32 -17.49 -11.76 27.70
C LEU A 32 -17.23 -11.94 29.19
N GLU A 33 -18.25 -12.29 29.98
CA GLU A 33 -18.16 -12.51 31.42
C GLU A 33 -17.19 -13.65 31.72
N ASN A 34 -17.33 -14.79 31.01
CA ASN A 34 -16.45 -15.94 31.17
C ASN A 34 -15.02 -15.61 30.75
N ILE A 35 -14.87 -14.92 29.61
CA ILE A 35 -13.55 -14.47 29.10
C ILE A 35 -12.83 -13.64 30.17
N LEU A 36 -13.51 -12.63 30.75
CA LEU A 36 -12.91 -11.75 31.75
C LEU A 36 -12.62 -12.48 33.07
N THR A 37 -13.42 -13.48 33.44
CA THR A 37 -13.17 -14.33 34.61
C THR A 37 -11.89 -15.14 34.43
N HIS A 38 -11.76 -15.86 33.30
CA HIS A 38 -10.55 -16.61 32.98
C HIS A 38 -9.31 -15.71 32.84
N ALA A 39 -9.46 -14.53 32.25
CA ALA A 39 -8.36 -13.58 32.14
C ALA A 39 -7.84 -13.07 33.50
N LYS A 40 -8.74 -12.86 34.46
CA LYS A 40 -8.37 -12.47 35.84
C LYS A 40 -7.63 -13.58 36.61
N GLU A 41 -8.04 -14.83 36.40
CA GLU A 41 -7.40 -16.00 37.02
C GLU A 41 -6.04 -16.30 36.40
N MET A 42 -5.95 -16.27 35.07
CA MET A 42 -4.74 -16.62 34.31
C MET A 42 -3.67 -15.51 34.35
N LYS A 43 -4.10 -14.25 34.41
CA LYS A 43 -3.24 -13.05 34.33
C LYS A 43 -2.29 -13.10 33.15
N PRO A 44 -2.80 -13.15 31.91
CA PRO A 44 -1.96 -13.23 30.72
C PRO A 44 -1.15 -11.94 30.52
N ASP A 45 0.02 -12.04 29.89
CA ASP A 45 0.82 -10.89 29.47
C ASP A 45 0.22 -10.15 28.28
N MET A 46 -0.62 -10.84 27.48
CA MET A 46 -1.36 -10.29 26.34
C MET A 46 -2.61 -11.13 26.08
N MET A 47 -3.69 -10.48 25.63
CA MET A 47 -4.91 -11.16 25.22
C MET A 47 -5.25 -10.82 23.76
N ILE A 48 -5.57 -11.83 22.96
CA ILE A 48 -6.04 -11.68 21.57
C ILE A 48 -7.47 -12.24 21.50
N VAL A 49 -8.40 -11.47 20.95
CA VAL A 49 -9.81 -11.85 20.78
C VAL A 49 -10.13 -11.92 19.28
N ASP A 50 -10.43 -13.12 18.77
CA ASP A 50 -10.73 -13.41 17.36
C ASP A 50 -12.08 -14.15 17.24
N SER A 51 -13.16 -13.47 16.83
CA SER A 51 -13.28 -12.05 16.51
C SER A 51 -14.16 -11.32 17.55
N ILE A 52 -14.03 -10.00 17.61
CA ILE A 52 -14.90 -9.18 18.48
C ILE A 52 -16.38 -9.29 18.12
N GLN A 53 -16.70 -9.63 16.88
CA GLN A 53 -18.07 -9.78 16.39
C GLN A 53 -18.78 -11.01 16.96
N THR A 54 -18.05 -12.02 17.40
CA THR A 54 -18.62 -13.24 17.97
C THR A 54 -18.84 -13.16 19.49
N ILE A 55 -18.21 -12.16 20.12
CA ILE A 55 -18.33 -11.97 21.58
C ILE A 55 -19.62 -11.24 21.92
N SER A 56 -20.26 -11.68 22.98
CA SER A 56 -21.50 -11.07 23.51
C SER A 56 -21.46 -10.94 25.03
N THR A 57 -22.21 -9.99 25.55
CA THR A 57 -22.50 -9.83 27.01
C THR A 57 -23.97 -10.04 27.27
N ALA A 58 -24.28 -10.71 28.38
CA ALA A 58 -25.65 -10.93 28.83
C ALA A 58 -26.36 -9.63 29.30
N GLU A 59 -25.62 -8.55 29.49
CA GLU A 59 -26.19 -7.25 29.89
C GLU A 59 -26.94 -6.55 28.77
N MET A 60 -26.87 -7.07 27.54
CA MET A 60 -27.59 -6.51 26.37
C MET A 60 -28.45 -7.58 25.70
N GLU A 61 -29.68 -7.25 25.39
CA GLU A 61 -30.62 -8.15 24.68
C GLU A 61 -30.33 -8.31 23.17
N SER A 62 -29.43 -7.49 22.61
CA SER A 62 -29.08 -7.54 21.18
C SER A 62 -28.20 -8.74 20.84
N THR A 63 -28.30 -9.23 19.60
CA THR A 63 -27.52 -10.39 19.13
C THR A 63 -26.03 -10.10 19.01
N ALA A 64 -25.20 -11.13 19.15
CA ALA A 64 -23.76 -11.05 18.86
C ALA A 64 -23.52 -10.46 17.46
N GLY A 65 -22.46 -9.67 17.30
CA GLY A 65 -22.13 -8.98 16.04
C GLY A 65 -22.93 -7.71 15.76
N SER A 66 -23.98 -7.40 16.55
CA SER A 66 -24.67 -6.10 16.46
C SER A 66 -23.72 -4.97 16.89
N VAL A 67 -23.95 -3.75 16.37
CA VAL A 67 -23.15 -2.55 16.72
C VAL A 67 -23.11 -2.33 18.22
N GLY A 68 -24.23 -2.51 18.90
CA GLY A 68 -24.34 -2.36 20.35
C GLY A 68 -23.46 -3.35 21.11
N GLN A 69 -23.57 -4.64 20.79
CA GLN A 69 -22.77 -5.70 21.41
C GLN A 69 -21.27 -5.49 21.18
N VAL A 70 -20.87 -5.24 19.93
CA VAL A 70 -19.46 -5.00 19.61
C VAL A 70 -18.88 -3.80 20.37
N ARG A 71 -19.67 -2.72 20.47
CA ARG A 71 -19.27 -1.52 21.20
C ARG A 71 -19.12 -1.78 22.69
N GLU A 72 -20.09 -2.45 23.31
CA GLU A 72 -20.09 -2.73 24.76
C GLU A 72 -18.97 -3.70 25.12
N CYS A 73 -18.81 -4.80 24.37
CA CYS A 73 -17.75 -5.76 24.57
C CYS A 73 -16.35 -5.11 24.45
N ALA A 74 -16.15 -4.27 23.43
CA ALA A 74 -14.89 -3.56 23.26
C ALA A 74 -14.63 -2.55 24.39
N ALA A 75 -15.66 -1.84 24.87
CA ALA A 75 -15.51 -0.90 25.97
C ALA A 75 -15.12 -1.61 27.28
N ARG A 76 -15.67 -2.79 27.57
CA ARG A 76 -15.33 -3.60 28.74
C ARG A 76 -13.94 -4.20 28.64
N LEU A 77 -13.54 -4.68 27.46
CA LEU A 77 -12.17 -5.16 27.21
C LEU A 77 -11.14 -4.03 27.34
N LEU A 78 -11.46 -2.84 26.85
CA LEU A 78 -10.62 -1.64 27.05
C LEU A 78 -10.46 -1.30 28.53
N ARG A 79 -11.57 -1.37 29.32
CA ARG A 79 -11.52 -1.15 30.76
C ARG A 79 -10.59 -2.18 31.45
N TYR A 80 -10.76 -3.46 31.11
CA TYR A 80 -9.90 -4.53 31.62
C TYR A 80 -8.41 -4.23 31.30
N ALA A 81 -8.10 -3.87 30.03
CA ALA A 81 -6.74 -3.53 29.65
C ALA A 81 -6.16 -2.38 30.46
N LYS A 82 -6.94 -1.33 30.71
CA LYS A 82 -6.52 -0.16 31.51
C LYS A 82 -6.33 -0.48 32.99
N GLU A 83 -7.19 -1.31 33.57
CA GLU A 83 -7.13 -1.67 35.00
C GLU A 83 -5.99 -2.65 35.30
N THR A 84 -5.70 -3.55 34.37
CA THR A 84 -4.70 -4.62 34.57
C THR A 84 -3.34 -4.32 33.96
N GLY A 85 -3.27 -3.39 33.00
CA GLY A 85 -2.08 -3.14 32.18
C GLY A 85 -1.84 -4.19 31.09
N VAL A 86 -2.73 -5.17 30.92
CA VAL A 86 -2.63 -6.24 29.92
C VAL A 86 -3.03 -5.69 28.54
N PRO A 87 -2.17 -5.74 27.51
CA PRO A 87 -2.53 -5.37 26.15
C PRO A 87 -3.61 -6.31 25.59
N VAL A 88 -4.63 -5.73 24.96
CA VAL A 88 -5.71 -6.49 24.31
C VAL A 88 -5.74 -6.17 22.84
N ILE A 89 -5.62 -7.21 21.99
CA ILE A 89 -5.76 -7.12 20.53
C ILE A 89 -7.14 -7.66 20.15
N LEU A 90 -7.95 -6.80 19.53
CA LEU A 90 -9.25 -7.16 18.99
C LEU A 90 -9.13 -7.39 17.49
N VAL A 91 -9.40 -8.61 17.04
CA VAL A 91 -9.50 -8.93 15.62
C VAL A 91 -10.92 -8.67 15.16
N GLY A 92 -11.05 -7.94 14.05
CA GLY A 92 -12.34 -7.63 13.46
C GLY A 92 -12.31 -7.82 11.94
N HIS A 93 -13.42 -8.26 11.36
CA HIS A 93 -13.56 -8.48 9.92
C HIS A 93 -14.27 -7.32 9.24
N ILE A 94 -13.81 -6.94 8.04
CA ILE A 94 -14.43 -5.93 7.19
C ILE A 94 -15.24 -6.65 6.11
N ASN A 95 -16.51 -6.27 5.88
CA ASN A 95 -17.31 -6.77 4.74
C ASN A 95 -16.82 -6.18 3.42
N LYS A 96 -17.15 -6.88 2.31
CA LYS A 96 -16.79 -6.49 0.93
C LYS A 96 -17.24 -5.07 0.56
N ASP A 97 -18.27 -4.55 1.21
CA ASP A 97 -18.83 -3.21 1.00
C ASP A 97 -18.21 -2.14 1.91
N GLY A 98 -17.18 -2.48 2.71
CA GLY A 98 -16.56 -1.56 3.66
C GLY A 98 -17.47 -1.11 4.80
N MET A 99 -18.64 -1.72 4.94
CA MET A 99 -19.71 -1.34 5.87
C MET A 99 -20.02 -2.45 6.87
N LEU A 100 -19.04 -2.95 7.61
CA LEU A 100 -19.43 -3.68 8.82
C LEU A 100 -19.67 -2.70 9.96
N ALA A 101 -20.76 -2.97 10.63
CA ALA A 101 -21.04 -2.47 11.97
C ALA A 101 -19.94 -2.92 12.96
N GLY A 102 -18.74 -2.41 12.80
CA GLY A 102 -17.64 -2.84 13.67
C GLY A 102 -16.42 -1.91 13.59
N PRO A 103 -15.64 -1.87 12.50
CA PRO A 103 -14.37 -1.16 12.50
C PRO A 103 -14.48 0.33 12.83
N LYS A 104 -15.41 1.07 12.21
CA LYS A 104 -15.59 2.51 12.47
C LYS A 104 -16.03 2.81 13.89
N VAL A 105 -16.85 1.94 14.50
CA VAL A 105 -17.26 2.09 15.90
C VAL A 105 -16.08 1.86 16.84
N LEU A 106 -15.22 0.88 16.53
CA LEU A 106 -14.04 0.54 17.31
C LEU A 106 -12.92 1.58 17.17
N GLU A 107 -12.78 2.23 16.01
CA GLU A 107 -11.76 3.25 15.77
C GLU A 107 -11.78 4.38 16.83
N HIS A 108 -12.94 4.73 17.35
CA HIS A 108 -13.04 5.76 18.39
C HIS A 108 -12.71 5.24 19.78
N ILE A 109 -12.85 3.94 20.02
CA ILE A 109 -12.69 3.31 21.34
C ILE A 109 -11.24 2.91 21.58
N VAL A 110 -10.60 2.24 20.60
CA VAL A 110 -9.24 1.68 20.75
C VAL A 110 -8.15 2.74 20.55
N ASP A 111 -6.95 2.46 21.06
CA ASP A 111 -5.81 3.37 20.97
C ASP A 111 -5.11 3.27 19.60
N THR A 112 -5.05 2.08 19.03
CA THR A 112 -4.40 1.81 17.74
C THR A 112 -5.33 0.97 16.86
N VAL A 113 -5.37 1.32 15.57
CA VAL A 113 -6.07 0.54 14.53
C VAL A 113 -5.06 0.16 13.46
N LEU A 114 -4.90 -1.13 13.26
CA LEU A 114 -4.09 -1.71 12.21
C LEU A 114 -5.02 -2.37 11.19
N GLN A 115 -4.78 -2.11 9.91
CA GLN A 115 -5.54 -2.70 8.81
C GLN A 115 -4.63 -3.56 7.96
N PHE A 116 -5.07 -4.80 7.68
CA PHE A 116 -4.48 -5.63 6.65
C PHE A 116 -5.16 -5.33 5.31
N GLU A 117 -4.35 -4.88 4.34
CA GLU A 117 -4.77 -4.66 2.96
C GLU A 117 -4.14 -5.76 2.08
N GLY A 118 -4.88 -6.23 1.10
CA GLY A 118 -4.38 -7.18 0.10
C GLY A 118 -5.49 -7.71 -0.77
N ASP A 119 -5.19 -7.92 -2.04
CA ASP A 119 -6.10 -8.56 -2.99
C ASP A 119 -5.90 -10.09 -2.97
N ARG A 120 -6.95 -10.85 -3.33
CA ARG A 120 -6.91 -12.32 -3.42
C ARG A 120 -5.91 -12.83 -4.45
N GLN A 121 -5.55 -12.01 -5.43
CA GLN A 121 -4.62 -12.35 -6.50
C GLN A 121 -3.16 -12.01 -6.17
N ASN A 122 -2.91 -11.25 -5.11
CA ASN A 122 -1.57 -10.79 -4.74
C ASN A 122 -1.00 -11.62 -3.59
N LEU A 123 0.25 -12.03 -3.73
CA LEU A 123 1.02 -12.76 -2.70
C LEU A 123 1.30 -11.90 -1.46
N TYR A 124 1.14 -10.57 -1.58
CA TYR A 124 1.54 -9.62 -0.53
C TYR A 124 0.36 -9.15 0.30
N ARG A 125 0.68 -8.82 1.56
CA ARG A 125 -0.22 -8.19 2.52
C ARG A 125 0.45 -6.96 3.09
N LEU A 126 -0.26 -5.84 3.10
CA LEU A 126 0.18 -4.60 3.71
C LEU A 126 -0.48 -4.47 5.08
N LEU A 127 0.30 -4.25 6.12
CA LEU A 127 -0.18 -3.90 7.44
C LEU A 127 -0.01 -2.41 7.64
N ARG A 128 -1.13 -1.69 7.67
CA ARG A 128 -1.16 -0.22 7.74
C ARG A 128 -1.78 0.24 9.06
N PRO A 129 -1.12 1.10 9.84
CA PRO A 129 -1.78 1.80 10.94
C PRO A 129 -2.71 2.89 10.41
N VAL A 130 -4.01 2.74 10.66
CA VAL A 130 -5.05 3.73 10.32
C VAL A 130 -5.18 4.77 11.42
N LYS A 131 -4.96 4.35 12.67
CA LYS A 131 -4.95 5.19 13.86
C LYS A 131 -3.86 4.72 14.81
N ASN A 132 -3.15 5.67 15.42
CA ASN A 132 -2.21 5.39 16.49
C ASN A 132 -2.12 6.61 17.42
N ARG A 133 -2.62 6.49 18.66
CA ARG A 133 -2.62 7.59 19.63
C ARG A 133 -1.22 7.92 20.16
N PHE A 134 -0.32 6.94 20.18
CA PHE A 134 0.97 7.04 20.84
C PHE A 134 2.16 7.02 19.87
N GLY A 135 1.90 7.02 18.54
CA GLY A 135 2.95 6.97 17.56
C GLY A 135 2.51 7.38 16.16
N SER A 136 3.42 7.18 15.21
CA SER A 136 3.18 7.50 13.79
C SER A 136 2.18 6.51 13.15
N THR A 137 1.37 7.02 12.23
CA THR A 137 0.56 6.20 11.30
C THR A 137 1.21 6.10 9.93
N ASN A 138 2.44 6.59 9.79
CA ASN A 138 3.14 6.68 8.50
C ASN A 138 4.03 5.47 8.21
N GLU A 139 4.00 4.44 9.03
CA GLU A 139 4.79 3.23 8.83
C GLU A 139 3.94 2.12 8.25
N ILE A 140 4.53 1.26 7.42
CA ILE A 140 3.86 0.12 6.78
C ILE A 140 4.71 -1.13 6.95
N GLY A 141 4.05 -2.23 7.35
CA GLY A 141 4.60 -3.58 7.26
C GLY A 141 4.19 -4.22 5.93
N ILE A 142 5.14 -4.83 5.24
CA ILE A 142 4.86 -5.61 4.03
C ILE A 142 5.21 -7.06 4.30
N TYR A 143 4.25 -7.93 4.00
CA TYR A 143 4.37 -9.37 4.23
C TYR A 143 4.02 -10.13 2.97
N GLU A 144 4.73 -11.23 2.74
CA GLU A 144 4.43 -12.21 1.72
C GLU A 144 3.69 -13.39 2.34
N MET A 145 2.67 -13.89 1.63
CA MET A 145 1.93 -15.05 2.07
C MET A 145 2.65 -16.33 1.61
N GLU A 146 3.21 -17.06 2.55
CA GLU A 146 3.87 -18.34 2.30
C GLU A 146 3.06 -19.52 2.89
N ALA A 147 3.43 -20.75 2.53
CA ALA A 147 2.81 -21.96 3.07
C ALA A 147 2.91 -22.05 4.61
N LYS A 148 3.98 -21.49 5.19
CA LYS A 148 4.25 -21.44 6.63
C LYS A 148 3.78 -20.15 7.31
N GLY A 149 2.93 -19.33 6.66
CA GLY A 149 2.40 -18.10 7.20
C GLY A 149 2.91 -16.84 6.50
N LEU A 150 2.94 -15.72 7.23
CA LEU A 150 3.40 -14.44 6.72
C LEU A 150 4.91 -14.28 6.93
N ARG A 151 5.63 -13.94 5.87
CA ARG A 151 7.04 -13.57 5.91
C ARG A 151 7.20 -12.07 5.71
N GLU A 152 7.94 -11.40 6.57
CA GLU A 152 8.28 -9.99 6.40
C GLU A 152 9.13 -9.78 5.14
N VAL A 153 8.74 -8.78 4.36
CA VAL A 153 9.48 -8.33 3.18
C VAL A 153 10.37 -7.15 3.55
N LYS A 154 11.66 -7.40 3.68
CA LYS A 154 12.65 -6.40 4.10
C LYS A 154 12.94 -5.37 3.00
N ASN A 155 12.97 -5.79 1.73
CA ASN A 155 13.26 -4.96 0.57
C ASN A 155 12.10 -5.00 -0.45
N PRO A 156 11.03 -4.26 -0.23
CA PRO A 156 9.87 -4.28 -1.14
C PRO A 156 10.19 -3.78 -2.55
N GLY A 157 11.17 -2.87 -2.68
CA GLY A 157 11.59 -2.35 -3.97
C GLY A 157 12.09 -3.42 -4.94
N GLU A 158 12.83 -4.41 -4.46
CA GLU A 158 13.32 -5.51 -5.30
C GLU A 158 12.19 -6.39 -5.86
N MET A 159 11.07 -6.44 -5.16
CA MET A 159 9.94 -7.31 -5.49
C MET A 159 8.93 -6.66 -6.43
N LEU A 160 8.79 -5.33 -6.35
CA LEU A 160 7.87 -4.56 -7.17
C LEU A 160 8.42 -4.26 -8.57
N LEU A 161 9.68 -4.63 -8.79
CA LEU A 161 10.36 -4.55 -10.07
C LEU A 161 10.35 -5.94 -10.71
N SER A 162 9.84 -6.04 -11.92
CA SER A 162 9.80 -7.31 -12.67
C SER A 162 11.21 -7.91 -12.76
N GLN A 163 11.37 -9.15 -12.27
CA GLN A 163 12.66 -9.86 -12.33
C GLN A 163 13.09 -10.18 -13.75
N ASN A 164 12.16 -10.24 -14.70
CA ASN A 164 12.37 -10.54 -16.11
C ASN A 164 12.16 -9.27 -16.96
N ARG A 165 12.95 -8.21 -16.72
CA ARG A 165 12.97 -7.09 -17.65
C ARG A 165 13.62 -7.56 -18.95
N THR A 166 12.81 -7.66 -20.01
CA THR A 166 13.36 -7.76 -21.35
C THR A 166 13.93 -6.39 -21.69
N GLU A 167 15.24 -6.30 -21.83
CA GLU A 167 15.91 -5.07 -22.26
C GLU A 167 15.26 -4.55 -23.54
N GLY A 168 15.05 -3.24 -23.61
CA GLY A 168 14.45 -2.61 -24.79
C GLY A 168 12.92 -2.66 -24.88
N THR A 169 12.21 -3.13 -23.84
CA THR A 169 10.73 -3.15 -23.86
C THR A 169 10.17 -1.74 -23.67
N SER A 170 9.33 -1.30 -24.63
CA SER A 170 8.58 -0.05 -24.54
C SER A 170 7.42 -0.15 -23.54
N GLY A 171 6.94 1.00 -23.06
CA GLY A 171 5.77 1.07 -22.19
C GLY A 171 6.06 0.84 -20.71
N ILE A 172 7.33 0.79 -20.29
CA ILE A 172 7.72 0.56 -18.90
C ILE A 172 8.52 1.75 -18.38
N ALA A 173 8.14 2.27 -17.22
CA ALA A 173 8.90 3.28 -16.48
C ALA A 173 8.99 2.91 -15.00
N ILE A 174 10.08 3.31 -14.34
CA ILE A 174 10.25 3.15 -12.91
C ILE A 174 10.04 4.50 -12.24
N GLY A 175 9.15 4.52 -11.26
CA GLY A 175 8.94 5.67 -10.39
C GLY A 175 9.21 5.33 -8.94
N VAL A 176 9.27 6.38 -8.11
CA VAL A 176 9.36 6.23 -6.65
C VAL A 176 8.13 6.83 -6.01
N THR A 177 7.37 6.00 -5.31
CA THR A 177 6.23 6.43 -4.50
C THR A 177 6.59 6.44 -3.02
N LEU A 178 5.82 7.14 -2.22
CA LEU A 178 5.88 7.07 -0.76
C LEU A 178 4.62 6.39 -0.23
N GLU A 179 4.82 5.40 0.60
CA GLU A 179 3.78 4.84 1.43
C GLU A 179 4.10 5.15 2.89
N GLY A 180 3.36 6.12 3.43
CA GLY A 180 3.71 6.72 4.72
C GLY A 180 5.03 7.48 4.68
N THR A 181 6.05 6.99 5.37
CA THR A 181 7.40 7.57 5.36
C THR A 181 8.39 6.80 4.50
N ARG A 182 8.02 5.64 4.00
CA ARG A 182 8.92 4.72 3.32
C ARG A 182 8.85 4.90 1.80
N PRO A 183 9.97 5.14 1.10
CA PRO A 183 10.01 5.18 -0.35
C PRO A 183 10.00 3.76 -0.92
N PHE A 184 9.29 3.59 -2.05
CA PHE A 184 9.24 2.35 -2.82
C PHE A 184 9.43 2.65 -4.29
N LEU A 185 10.28 1.87 -4.96
CA LEU A 185 10.29 1.86 -6.41
C LEU A 185 9.15 0.98 -6.90
N VAL A 186 8.44 1.50 -7.89
CA VAL A 186 7.33 0.80 -8.53
C VAL A 186 7.51 0.83 -10.03
N GLU A 187 7.17 -0.28 -10.66
CA GLU A 187 7.12 -0.38 -12.10
C GLU A 187 5.74 0.06 -12.61
N VAL A 188 5.76 1.04 -13.49
CA VAL A 188 4.59 1.58 -14.18
C VAL A 188 4.60 1.03 -15.59
N GLN A 189 3.57 0.28 -15.95
CA GLN A 189 3.38 -0.31 -17.26
C GLN A 189 2.25 0.40 -18.00
N ALA A 190 2.48 0.80 -19.23
CA ALA A 190 1.46 1.37 -20.10
C ALA A 190 1.44 0.70 -21.46
N LEU A 191 0.23 0.50 -21.99
CA LEU A 191 0.02 0.06 -23.35
C LEU A 191 -0.86 1.08 -24.06
N VAL A 192 -0.35 1.64 -25.16
CA VAL A 192 -1.05 2.60 -26.01
C VAL A 192 -1.25 1.99 -27.38
N SER A 193 -2.49 1.85 -27.81
CA SER A 193 -2.84 1.31 -29.13
C SER A 193 -3.86 2.19 -29.85
N SER A 194 -4.08 1.97 -31.12
CA SER A 194 -5.17 2.62 -31.84
C SER A 194 -6.51 2.06 -31.37
N ALA A 195 -7.50 2.94 -31.17
CA ALA A 195 -8.82 2.50 -30.71
C ALA A 195 -9.49 1.63 -31.79
N ALA A 196 -9.73 0.36 -31.50
CA ALA A 196 -10.26 -0.61 -32.45
C ALA A 196 -11.76 -0.42 -32.71
N TYR A 197 -12.51 0.16 -31.80
CA TYR A 197 -13.98 0.24 -31.82
C TYR A 197 -14.51 1.68 -31.89
N GLY A 198 -13.72 2.64 -32.32
CA GLY A 198 -14.12 4.04 -32.49
C GLY A 198 -14.26 4.86 -31.21
N THR A 199 -14.45 4.23 -30.02
CA THR A 199 -14.46 4.90 -28.73
C THR A 199 -13.23 4.48 -27.94
N PRO A 200 -12.32 5.41 -27.64
CA PRO A 200 -11.09 5.11 -26.90
C PRO A 200 -11.36 4.55 -25.50
N GLN A 201 -10.72 3.44 -25.18
CA GLN A 201 -10.79 2.81 -23.87
C GLN A 201 -9.64 3.29 -22.99
N ARG A 202 -9.94 3.52 -21.71
CA ARG A 202 -8.95 3.88 -20.70
C ARG A 202 -9.14 3.03 -19.47
N SER A 203 -8.22 2.13 -19.23
CA SER A 203 -8.23 1.19 -18.11
C SER A 203 -7.03 1.42 -17.20
N VAL A 204 -7.26 1.42 -15.90
CA VAL A 204 -6.24 1.70 -14.89
C VAL A 204 -6.31 0.65 -13.79
N THR A 205 -5.17 0.05 -13.49
CA THR A 205 -4.98 -0.80 -12.31
C THR A 205 -3.89 -0.19 -11.43
N GLY A 206 -4.18 -0.04 -10.14
CA GLY A 206 -3.23 0.46 -9.16
C GLY A 206 -3.06 1.98 -9.07
N ALA A 207 -3.75 2.78 -9.92
CA ALA A 207 -3.74 4.24 -9.86
C ALA A 207 -5.16 4.82 -10.00
N ASP A 208 -5.30 6.15 -9.83
CA ASP A 208 -6.59 6.82 -10.02
C ASP A 208 -6.87 7.06 -11.52
N PRO A 209 -8.00 6.54 -12.07
CA PRO A 209 -8.40 6.78 -13.44
C PRO A 209 -8.59 8.26 -13.79
N LYS A 210 -9.05 9.08 -12.85
CA LYS A 210 -9.20 10.54 -13.06
C LYS A 210 -7.84 11.20 -13.24
N ARG A 211 -6.83 10.74 -12.48
CA ARG A 211 -5.45 11.24 -12.61
C ARG A 211 -4.86 10.89 -13.97
N LEU A 212 -5.01 9.65 -14.45
CA LEU A 212 -4.58 9.27 -15.80
C LEU A 212 -5.21 10.16 -16.85
N ASN A 213 -6.55 10.37 -16.81
CA ASN A 213 -7.24 11.22 -17.78
C ASN A 213 -6.70 12.65 -17.82
N MET A 214 -6.36 13.22 -16.66
CA MET A 214 -5.73 14.54 -16.56
C MET A 214 -4.33 14.54 -17.22
N LEU A 215 -3.50 13.53 -16.94
CA LEU A 215 -2.15 13.42 -17.52
C LEU A 215 -2.20 13.27 -19.03
N LEU A 216 -3.13 12.48 -19.57
CA LEU A 216 -3.35 12.36 -21.01
C LEU A 216 -3.76 13.69 -21.66
N ALA A 217 -4.62 14.48 -21.01
CA ALA A 217 -5.00 15.80 -21.47
C ALA A 217 -3.81 16.78 -21.47
N VAL A 218 -2.91 16.70 -20.48
CA VAL A 218 -1.66 17.49 -20.44
C VAL A 218 -0.74 17.09 -21.59
N LEU A 219 -0.52 15.78 -21.82
CA LEU A 219 0.29 15.30 -22.94
C LEU A 219 -0.24 15.79 -24.28
N GLU A 220 -1.54 15.77 -24.47
CA GLU A 220 -2.18 16.21 -25.70
C GLU A 220 -2.05 17.72 -25.91
N LYS A 221 -2.39 18.52 -24.89
CA LYS A 221 -2.44 19.98 -25.02
C LYS A 221 -1.07 20.64 -24.93
N ARG A 222 -0.16 20.11 -24.11
CA ARG A 222 1.12 20.75 -23.81
C ARG A 222 2.30 20.11 -24.53
N ALA A 223 2.27 18.80 -24.71
CA ALA A 223 3.33 18.08 -25.43
C ALA A 223 2.96 17.74 -26.88
N ARG A 224 1.72 18.09 -27.32
CA ARG A 224 1.21 17.96 -28.68
C ARG A 224 1.14 16.52 -29.22
N PHE A 225 0.97 15.54 -28.34
CA PHE A 225 0.77 14.14 -28.73
C PHE A 225 -0.72 13.86 -28.96
N LYS A 226 -1.06 13.14 -30.04
CA LYS A 226 -2.43 12.78 -30.37
C LYS A 226 -2.82 11.49 -29.65
N LEU A 227 -3.41 11.61 -28.47
CA LEU A 227 -3.84 10.48 -27.64
C LEU A 227 -5.36 10.32 -27.56
N ILE A 228 -6.13 11.28 -28.12
CA ILE A 228 -7.59 11.30 -28.03
C ILE A 228 -8.25 10.08 -28.69
N GLN A 229 -7.62 9.52 -29.73
CA GLN A 229 -8.12 8.37 -30.48
C GLN A 229 -7.34 7.08 -30.15
N LYS A 230 -6.67 7.04 -29.01
CA LYS A 230 -5.86 5.91 -28.57
C LYS A 230 -6.48 5.23 -27.37
N ASP A 231 -6.46 3.91 -27.36
CA ASP A 231 -6.68 3.11 -26.16
C ASP A 231 -5.45 3.24 -25.27
N VAL A 232 -5.68 3.41 -23.95
CA VAL A 232 -4.60 3.52 -22.98
C VAL A 232 -4.90 2.59 -21.79
N PHE A 233 -4.03 1.64 -21.59
CA PHE A 233 -4.06 0.74 -20.44
C PHE A 233 -2.88 1.05 -19.55
N LEU A 234 -3.14 1.25 -18.24
CA LEU A 234 -2.11 1.53 -17.23
C LEU A 234 -2.20 0.49 -16.12
N ASN A 235 -1.05 -0.03 -15.74
CA ASN A 235 -0.93 -0.97 -14.64
C ASN A 235 0.26 -0.60 -13.74
N ILE A 236 0.02 -0.50 -12.45
CA ILE A 236 1.09 -0.44 -11.45
C ILE A 236 1.40 -1.88 -11.05
N ALA A 237 2.62 -2.32 -11.31
CA ALA A 237 3.04 -3.69 -11.02
C ALA A 237 3.00 -3.99 -9.50
N GLY A 238 2.84 -5.27 -9.15
CA GLY A 238 2.81 -5.72 -7.76
C GLY A 238 1.47 -5.52 -7.04
N GLY A 239 0.40 -5.07 -7.77
CA GLY A 239 -0.95 -4.92 -7.22
C GLY A 239 -1.11 -3.84 -6.15
N LEU A 240 -0.17 -2.91 -6.07
CA LEU A 240 -0.26 -1.77 -5.17
C LEU A 240 -1.25 -0.74 -5.72
N LYS A 241 -1.99 -0.11 -4.81
CA LYS A 241 -2.80 1.06 -5.11
C LYS A 241 -2.04 2.31 -4.68
N VAL A 242 -1.52 3.06 -5.65
CA VAL A 242 -0.70 4.25 -5.42
C VAL A 242 -1.53 5.51 -5.61
N SER A 243 -1.44 6.42 -4.64
CA SER A 243 -2.09 7.74 -4.68
C SER A 243 -1.11 8.91 -4.67
N ASP A 244 0.21 8.64 -4.64
CA ASP A 244 1.25 9.64 -4.58
C ASP A 244 1.43 10.36 -5.94
N PRO A 245 1.20 11.68 -6.04
CA PRO A 245 1.37 12.43 -7.28
C PRO A 245 2.81 12.42 -7.83
N ALA A 246 3.80 12.10 -7.02
CA ALA A 246 5.19 11.99 -7.45
C ALA A 246 5.39 10.93 -8.56
N LEU A 247 4.42 10.03 -8.74
CA LEU A 247 4.44 9.00 -9.78
C LEU A 247 3.97 9.49 -11.15
N ASP A 248 3.41 10.69 -11.25
CA ASP A 248 2.85 11.22 -12.51
C ASP A 248 3.87 11.26 -13.64
N ALA A 249 5.11 11.69 -13.34
CA ALA A 249 6.17 11.74 -14.33
C ALA A 249 6.53 10.35 -14.87
N ALA A 250 6.50 9.32 -14.02
CA ALA A 250 6.69 7.93 -14.45
C ALA A 250 5.51 7.42 -15.29
N ILE A 251 4.26 7.76 -14.92
CA ILE A 251 3.07 7.43 -15.72
C ILE A 251 3.15 8.06 -17.11
N VAL A 252 3.47 9.35 -17.19
CA VAL A 252 3.66 10.07 -18.45
C VAL A 252 4.76 9.42 -19.30
N SER A 253 5.87 9.06 -18.68
CA SER A 253 7.00 8.40 -19.35
C SER A 253 6.64 7.03 -19.89
N ALA A 254 5.92 6.20 -19.12
CA ALA A 254 5.46 4.88 -19.58
C ALA A 254 4.46 4.99 -20.75
N VAL A 255 3.48 5.91 -20.66
CA VAL A 255 2.51 6.16 -21.74
C VAL A 255 3.24 6.61 -23.01
N MET A 256 4.19 7.52 -22.89
CA MET A 256 4.92 8.01 -24.05
C MET A 256 5.89 6.98 -24.63
N SER A 257 6.54 6.20 -23.78
CA SER A 257 7.35 5.06 -24.20
C SER A 257 6.55 4.08 -25.08
N SER A 258 5.35 3.69 -24.61
CA SER A 258 4.47 2.83 -25.40
C SER A 258 3.95 3.50 -26.68
N ASN A 259 3.60 4.80 -26.62
CA ASN A 259 3.08 5.51 -27.80
C ASN A 259 4.13 5.73 -28.90
N LEU A 260 5.41 5.88 -28.51
CA LEU A 260 6.55 6.04 -29.41
C LEU A 260 7.21 4.72 -29.80
N ASP A 261 6.83 3.64 -29.13
CA ASP A 261 7.48 2.32 -29.19
C ASP A 261 9.00 2.39 -28.93
N MET A 262 9.37 3.19 -27.92
CA MET A 262 10.75 3.42 -27.50
C MET A 262 10.91 3.11 -26.02
N ALA A 263 11.87 2.28 -25.66
CA ALA A 263 12.19 2.00 -24.26
C ALA A 263 12.81 3.23 -23.57
N LEU A 264 12.63 3.35 -22.25
CA LEU A 264 13.38 4.30 -21.45
C LEU A 264 14.86 3.88 -21.31
N PRO A 265 15.77 4.83 -21.03
CA PRO A 265 17.15 4.51 -20.73
C PRO A 265 17.27 3.48 -19.61
N GLU A 266 18.19 2.53 -19.76
CA GLU A 266 18.41 1.48 -18.78
C GLU A 266 18.87 2.06 -17.44
N GLY A 267 18.24 1.62 -16.35
CA GLY A 267 18.55 2.12 -15.00
C GLY A 267 18.00 3.52 -14.72
N ALA A 268 17.07 4.02 -15.54
CA ALA A 268 16.40 5.30 -15.32
C ALA A 268 15.23 5.17 -14.32
N VAL A 269 15.14 6.13 -13.42
CA VAL A 269 14.02 6.35 -12.50
C VAL A 269 13.44 7.73 -12.73
N VAL A 270 12.13 7.87 -12.66
CA VAL A 270 11.45 9.14 -12.93
C VAL A 270 10.55 9.51 -11.75
N VAL A 271 10.71 10.74 -11.26
CA VAL A 271 9.96 11.25 -10.11
C VAL A 271 9.48 12.69 -10.37
N GLY A 272 8.21 12.96 -10.14
CA GLY A 272 7.69 14.33 -10.26
C GLY A 272 6.17 14.36 -10.35
N GLU A 273 5.54 15.36 -9.74
CA GLU A 273 4.14 15.66 -9.95
C GLU A 273 3.97 16.49 -11.24
N VAL A 274 2.98 16.17 -12.06
CA VAL A 274 2.68 16.88 -13.29
C VAL A 274 1.51 17.84 -13.08
N GLY A 275 1.75 19.12 -13.31
CA GLY A 275 0.71 20.14 -13.27
C GLY A 275 0.00 20.33 -14.62
N LEU A 276 -1.16 21.03 -14.60
CA LEU A 276 -2.00 21.24 -15.79
C LEU A 276 -1.35 22.10 -16.89
N SER A 277 -0.33 22.90 -16.54
CA SER A 277 0.46 23.66 -17.50
C SER A 277 1.57 22.83 -18.14
N GLY A 278 1.76 21.58 -17.72
CA GLY A 278 2.83 20.70 -18.18
C GLY A 278 4.14 20.91 -17.41
N GLU A 279 4.12 21.67 -16.33
CA GLU A 279 5.26 21.82 -15.42
C GLU A 279 5.43 20.55 -14.56
N ILE A 280 6.67 20.23 -14.22
CA ILE A 280 7.01 19.19 -13.24
C ILE A 280 7.26 19.86 -11.90
N ARG A 281 6.41 19.55 -10.94
CA ARG A 281 6.37 20.13 -9.59
C ARG A 281 7.19 19.36 -8.59
N THR A 282 7.58 20.07 -7.55
CA THR A 282 8.29 19.52 -6.39
C THR A 282 7.52 18.38 -5.73
N VAL A 283 8.26 17.43 -5.21
CA VAL A 283 7.72 16.29 -4.46
C VAL A 283 8.29 16.27 -3.05
N SER A 284 7.52 15.71 -2.12
CA SER A 284 7.96 15.56 -0.74
C SER A 284 9.06 14.50 -0.61
N ARG A 285 9.98 14.70 0.34
CA ARG A 285 11.02 13.72 0.73
C ARG A 285 11.87 13.22 -0.45
N LEU A 286 12.27 14.13 -1.33
CA LEU A 286 13.05 13.79 -2.52
C LEU A 286 14.33 13.04 -2.17
N ASP A 287 15.05 13.49 -1.13
CA ASP A 287 16.32 12.86 -0.73
C ASP A 287 16.16 11.37 -0.39
N GLN A 288 15.03 11.00 0.26
CA GLN A 288 14.73 9.60 0.56
C GLN A 288 14.42 8.79 -0.70
N ARG A 289 13.75 9.40 -1.69
CA ARG A 289 13.44 8.76 -2.98
C ARG A 289 14.72 8.52 -3.78
N VAL A 290 15.63 9.49 -3.80
CA VAL A 290 16.92 9.37 -4.47
C VAL A 290 17.77 8.30 -3.81
N ALA A 291 17.85 8.31 -2.47
CA ALA A 291 18.60 7.30 -1.71
C ALA A 291 18.11 5.87 -1.95
N GLU A 292 16.79 5.67 -2.06
CA GLU A 292 16.23 4.33 -2.34
C GLU A 292 16.52 3.88 -3.78
N ALA A 293 16.46 4.79 -4.76
CA ALA A 293 16.83 4.49 -6.14
C ALA A 293 18.31 4.10 -6.26
N GLU A 294 19.19 4.85 -5.61
CA GLU A 294 20.63 4.55 -5.54
C GLU A 294 20.93 3.21 -4.87
N LYS A 295 20.31 2.96 -3.71
CA LYS A 295 20.45 1.70 -2.95
C LYS A 295 20.08 0.47 -3.78
N LEU A 296 19.07 0.59 -4.67
CA LEU A 296 18.64 -0.48 -5.57
C LEU A 296 19.42 -0.53 -6.88
N GLY A 297 20.52 0.24 -7.00
CA GLY A 297 21.48 0.16 -8.09
C GLY A 297 21.04 0.85 -9.39
N PHE A 298 20.07 1.77 -9.34
CA PHE A 298 19.70 2.57 -10.51
C PHE A 298 20.80 3.58 -10.85
N LYS A 299 20.92 3.89 -12.16
CA LYS A 299 22.02 4.70 -12.71
C LYS A 299 21.68 6.18 -12.75
N THR A 300 20.42 6.52 -13.13
CA THR A 300 19.98 7.89 -13.37
C THR A 300 18.59 8.11 -12.76
N ILE A 301 18.41 9.25 -12.12
CA ILE A 301 17.10 9.68 -11.62
C ILE A 301 16.71 11.05 -12.18
N TYR A 302 15.51 11.13 -12.78
CA TYR A 302 14.91 12.37 -13.30
C TYR A 302 14.02 12.96 -12.22
N ILE A 303 14.28 14.22 -11.83
CA ILE A 303 13.62 14.89 -10.70
C ILE A 303 13.19 16.30 -11.05
N PRO A 304 12.22 16.90 -10.32
CA PRO A 304 11.82 18.28 -10.50
C PRO A 304 12.98 19.26 -10.25
N ARG A 305 13.22 20.18 -11.18
CA ARG A 305 14.26 21.21 -11.09
C ARG A 305 14.18 22.06 -9.82
N SER A 306 12.98 22.31 -9.31
CA SER A 306 12.74 23.15 -8.15
C SER A 306 12.98 22.48 -6.79
N ASN A 307 13.15 21.17 -6.74
CA ASN A 307 13.31 20.42 -5.48
C ASN A 307 14.72 20.52 -4.86
N LEU A 308 15.73 20.87 -5.65
CA LEU A 308 17.13 20.80 -5.19
C LEU A 308 17.69 22.14 -4.71
N LYS A 309 16.86 23.15 -4.50
CA LYS A 309 17.31 24.40 -3.87
C LYS A 309 17.64 24.10 -2.39
N GLY A 310 18.90 23.79 -2.12
CA GLY A 310 19.42 23.56 -0.77
C GLY A 310 19.80 22.11 -0.42
N SER A 311 19.56 21.13 -1.29
CA SER A 311 20.03 19.75 -1.07
C SER A 311 21.46 19.58 -1.53
N ASP A 312 22.27 18.95 -0.71
CA ASP A 312 23.67 18.60 -1.04
C ASP A 312 23.69 17.39 -1.98
N ARG A 313 23.85 17.67 -3.28
CA ARG A 313 23.93 16.63 -4.35
C ARG A 313 25.13 15.70 -4.18
N SER A 314 26.18 16.17 -3.53
CA SER A 314 27.41 15.40 -3.33
C SER A 314 27.22 14.16 -2.47
N ARG A 315 26.05 14.01 -1.83
CA ARG A 315 25.70 12.84 -1.03
C ARG A 315 25.33 11.62 -1.86
N PHE A 316 24.98 11.79 -3.13
CA PHE A 316 24.48 10.73 -3.99
C PHE A 316 25.46 10.44 -5.11
N SER A 317 25.67 9.16 -5.40
CA SER A 317 26.48 8.71 -6.53
C SER A 317 25.64 8.46 -7.79
N ILE A 318 24.30 8.36 -7.64
CA ILE A 318 23.37 8.26 -8.77
C ILE A 318 23.35 9.58 -9.58
N GLU A 319 23.33 9.48 -10.90
CA GLU A 319 23.20 10.63 -11.78
C GLU A 319 21.83 11.30 -11.61
N ILE A 320 21.81 12.59 -11.32
CA ILE A 320 20.60 13.38 -11.09
C ILE A 320 20.36 14.32 -12.27
N VAL A 321 19.26 14.09 -13.00
CA VAL A 321 18.82 14.92 -14.12
C VAL A 321 17.60 15.76 -13.71
N GLU A 322 17.75 17.09 -13.75
CA GLU A 322 16.68 18.00 -13.40
C GLU A 322 15.80 18.34 -14.60
N VAL A 323 14.49 18.20 -14.42
CA VAL A 323 13.49 18.48 -15.44
C VAL A 323 12.46 19.49 -14.95
N GLY A 324 12.12 20.46 -15.80
CA GLY A 324 11.19 21.54 -15.45
C GLY A 324 9.79 21.36 -16.03
N SER A 325 9.65 20.59 -17.10
CA SER A 325 8.39 20.36 -17.78
C SER A 325 8.30 18.96 -18.38
N VAL A 326 7.10 18.54 -18.72
CA VAL A 326 6.85 17.27 -19.45
C VAL A 326 7.63 17.23 -20.76
N GLY A 327 7.65 18.33 -21.53
CA GLY A 327 8.43 18.39 -22.77
C GLY A 327 9.95 18.28 -22.55
N ASP A 328 10.45 18.81 -21.44
CA ASP A 328 11.85 18.69 -21.03
C ASP A 328 12.19 17.25 -20.65
N LEU A 329 11.35 16.63 -19.83
CA LEU A 329 11.47 15.21 -19.44
C LEU A 329 11.52 14.31 -20.68
N LEU A 330 10.56 14.44 -21.59
CA LEU A 330 10.47 13.58 -22.76
C LEU A 330 11.65 13.74 -23.72
N ARG A 331 12.19 14.97 -23.88
CA ARG A 331 13.43 15.16 -24.63
C ARG A 331 14.60 14.41 -24.02
N ASN A 332 14.75 14.51 -22.70
CA ASN A 332 15.86 13.82 -22.01
C ASN A 332 15.74 12.28 -22.05
N LEU A 333 14.49 11.76 -22.08
CA LEU A 333 14.28 10.31 -22.11
C LEU A 333 14.36 9.69 -23.51
N PHE A 334 13.95 10.43 -24.57
CA PHE A 334 13.72 9.88 -25.90
C PHE A 334 14.53 10.57 -27.03
N SER A 335 15.38 11.56 -26.71
CA SER A 335 16.31 12.06 -27.72
C SER A 335 17.42 11.06 -27.96
N PRO A 336 17.81 10.80 -29.20
CA PRO A 336 19.00 10.01 -29.48
C PRO A 336 20.23 10.75 -28.89
N SER A 337 21.01 10.03 -28.10
CA SER A 337 22.33 10.48 -27.59
C SER A 337 23.33 10.65 -28.71
#